data_8dabc3942ae0f85db6b87cc3929bbce8
#
_entry.id   8dabc3942ae0f85db6b87cc3929bbce8
#
_cell.length_a   1.000
_cell.length_b   1.000
_cell.length_c   1.000
_cell.angle_alpha   90.00
_cell.angle_beta   90.00
_cell.angle_gamma   90.00
#
_symmetry.space_group_name_H-M   'P 1'
#
loop_
_entity.id
_entity.type
_entity.pdbx_description
1 polymer ?
#
loop_
_entity_poly.entity_id
_entity_poly.type
_entity_poly.pdbx_seq_one_letter_code
_entity_poly.pdbx_strand_id
1 'polypeptide(L)'
;KEPGFSVSIALVAKDGTPNIGVVFDPITDTLYHAAKGIGAFKNNNPWKIKPANEHLTYVTDRKLKDTPHAAEIESLLHQQVKKLGLKGITEMAGGGSVLNGIRVLENGPACMLKLPKKEDGGGSLWDFAATACIFQELGLPATNFAGRRLDLNRKDGTFMNQEGVFYAN
;
A
#
# COMPACT_ATOMS: atom_id res chain seq x y z
N LYS A 1 -8.24 10.08 -17.46
CA LYS A 1 -8.14 10.78 -16.16
C LYS A 1 -6.67 10.89 -15.83
N GLU A 2 -6.20 12.08 -15.50
CA GLU A 2 -4.85 12.28 -14.99
C GLU A 2 -4.65 11.49 -13.69
N PRO A 3 -3.43 11.01 -13.41
CA PRO A 3 -3.15 10.37 -12.14
C PRO A 3 -3.49 11.33 -11.00
N GLY A 4 -4.19 10.84 -9.98
CA GLY A 4 -4.57 11.61 -8.82
C GLY A 4 -3.36 12.03 -7.99
N PHE A 5 -3.53 13.03 -7.16
CA PHE A 5 -2.59 13.44 -6.12
C PHE A 5 -3.29 13.38 -4.76
N SER A 6 -2.53 13.37 -3.69
CA SER A 6 -3.09 13.31 -2.34
C SER A 6 -2.28 14.13 -1.36
N VAL A 7 -2.94 14.52 -0.27
CA VAL A 7 -2.26 15.00 0.94
C VAL A 7 -2.06 13.81 1.87
N SER A 8 -0.84 13.61 2.36
CA SER A 8 -0.49 12.51 3.26
C SER A 8 0.20 13.07 4.50
N ILE A 9 -0.34 12.80 5.68
CA ILE A 9 0.18 13.28 6.97
C ILE A 9 0.27 12.08 7.90
N ALA A 10 1.40 11.93 8.61
CA ALA A 10 1.55 10.89 9.61
C ALA A 10 2.27 11.41 10.85
N LEU A 11 1.88 10.87 12.00
CA LEU A 11 2.64 10.97 13.24
C LEU A 11 3.27 9.60 13.51
N VAL A 12 4.60 9.56 13.49
CA VAL A 12 5.38 8.34 13.72
C VAL A 12 6.16 8.48 15.03
N ALA A 13 6.09 7.46 15.87
CA ALA A 13 6.85 7.39 17.11
C ALA A 13 8.36 7.13 16.84
N LYS A 14 9.18 7.33 17.86
CA LYS A 14 10.65 7.13 17.76
C LYS A 14 11.03 5.70 17.38
N ASP A 15 10.20 4.72 17.70
CA ASP A 15 10.40 3.30 17.37
C ASP A 15 9.89 2.91 15.97
N GLY A 16 9.52 3.90 15.14
CA GLY A 16 8.98 3.67 13.80
C GLY A 16 7.50 3.29 13.75
N THR A 17 6.79 3.27 14.90
CA THR A 17 5.35 2.97 14.92
C THR A 17 4.55 4.14 14.37
N PRO A 18 3.72 3.99 13.34
CA PRO A 18 2.80 5.02 12.91
C PRO A 18 1.61 5.09 13.90
N ASN A 19 1.46 6.22 14.56
CA ASN A 19 0.41 6.44 15.55
C ASN A 19 -0.83 7.13 14.97
N ILE A 20 -0.63 8.01 13.98
CA ILE A 20 -1.72 8.67 13.24
C ILE A 20 -1.36 8.64 11.76
N GLY A 21 -2.33 8.33 10.92
CA GLY A 21 -2.22 8.43 9.49
C GLY A 21 -3.45 9.12 8.90
N VAL A 22 -3.22 10.10 8.02
CA VAL A 22 -4.27 10.82 7.30
C VAL A 22 -3.91 10.88 5.84
N VAL A 23 -4.83 10.49 4.97
CA VAL A 23 -4.73 10.61 3.52
C VAL A 23 -5.98 11.31 3.02
N PHE A 24 -5.81 12.39 2.28
CA PHE A 24 -6.91 13.07 1.61
C PHE A 24 -6.70 13.03 0.10
N ASP A 25 -7.68 12.49 -0.61
CA ASP A 25 -7.76 12.53 -2.07
C ASP A 25 -8.69 13.69 -2.50
N PRO A 26 -8.14 14.82 -2.96
CA PRO A 26 -8.95 15.97 -3.33
C PRO A 26 -9.70 15.79 -4.66
N ILE A 27 -9.36 14.78 -5.47
CA ILE A 27 -10.06 14.51 -6.73
C ILE A 27 -11.42 13.84 -6.46
N THR A 28 -11.47 12.96 -5.46
CA THR A 28 -12.68 12.24 -5.06
C THR A 28 -13.34 12.83 -3.81
N ASP A 29 -12.74 13.89 -3.23
CA ASP A 29 -13.13 14.48 -1.96
C ASP A 29 -13.26 13.42 -0.84
N THR A 30 -12.26 12.54 -0.77
CA THR A 30 -12.29 11.41 0.16
C THR A 30 -11.19 11.52 1.19
N LEU A 31 -11.57 11.47 2.45
CA LEU A 31 -10.68 11.47 3.62
C LEU A 31 -10.56 10.05 4.18
N TYR A 32 -9.34 9.56 4.30
CA TYR A 32 -8.98 8.33 4.99
C TYR A 32 -8.11 8.67 6.19
N HIS A 33 -8.45 8.17 7.37
CA HIS A 33 -7.60 8.39 8.53
C HIS A 33 -7.67 7.23 9.51
N ALA A 34 -6.62 7.09 10.31
CA ALA A 34 -6.54 6.12 11.38
C ALA A 34 -5.72 6.67 12.54
N ALA A 35 -6.01 6.18 13.73
CA ALA A 35 -5.19 6.39 14.91
C ALA A 35 -5.03 5.08 15.66
N LYS A 36 -3.81 4.83 16.11
CA LYS A 36 -3.41 3.57 16.77
C LYS A 36 -4.35 3.21 17.93
N GLY A 37 -4.97 2.03 17.84
CA GLY A 37 -5.92 1.53 18.84
C GLY A 37 -7.31 2.15 18.81
N ILE A 38 -7.57 3.05 17.84
CA ILE A 38 -8.89 3.70 17.68
C ILE A 38 -9.63 3.12 16.47
N GLY A 39 -8.89 2.69 15.44
CA GLY A 39 -9.43 2.18 14.20
C GLY A 39 -9.18 3.08 13.00
N ALA A 40 -9.67 2.62 11.85
CA ALA A 40 -9.59 3.33 10.59
C ALA A 40 -10.96 3.86 10.15
N PHE A 41 -10.95 5.00 9.45
CA PHE A 41 -12.15 5.71 9.04
C PHE A 41 -12.04 6.17 7.58
N LYS A 42 -13.18 6.16 6.90
CA LYS A 42 -13.36 6.76 5.57
C LYS A 42 -14.49 7.79 5.66
N ASN A 43 -14.21 9.06 5.34
CA ASN A 43 -15.16 10.18 5.46
C ASN A 43 -15.82 10.21 6.85
N ASN A 44 -15.00 10.08 7.90
CA ASN A 44 -15.40 10.05 9.32
C ASN A 44 -16.30 8.87 9.75
N ASN A 45 -16.56 7.91 8.86
CA ASN A 45 -17.27 6.69 9.20
C ASN A 45 -16.28 5.55 9.47
N PRO A 46 -16.50 4.70 10.49
CA PRO A 46 -15.67 3.52 10.72
C PRO A 46 -15.55 2.70 9.43
N TRP A 47 -14.30 2.45 9.01
CA TRP A 47 -14.03 1.75 7.76
C TRP A 47 -13.83 0.25 8.03
N LYS A 48 -14.63 -0.56 7.37
CA LYS A 48 -14.51 -2.01 7.36
C LYS A 48 -14.26 -2.48 5.94
N ILE A 49 -13.15 -3.16 5.73
CA ILE A 49 -12.81 -3.75 4.44
C ILE A 49 -13.65 -5.00 4.22
N LYS A 50 -14.23 -5.09 3.03
CA LYS A 50 -14.90 -6.29 2.56
C LYS A 50 -14.33 -6.62 1.19
N PRO A 51 -13.62 -7.75 1.03
CA PRO A 51 -13.23 -8.24 -0.29
C PRO A 51 -14.47 -8.41 -1.15
N ALA A 52 -14.49 -7.79 -2.30
CA ALA A 52 -15.67 -7.81 -3.17
C ALA A 52 -15.34 -8.21 -4.61
N ASN A 53 -14.05 -8.27 -4.97
CA ASN A 53 -13.62 -8.54 -6.33
C ASN A 53 -13.40 -10.05 -6.56
N GLU A 54 -13.77 -10.50 -7.75
CA GLU A 54 -13.50 -11.87 -8.20
C GLU A 54 -12.11 -12.03 -8.83
N HIS A 55 -11.37 -10.91 -8.97
CA HIS A 55 -10.01 -10.86 -9.51
C HIS A 55 -9.04 -10.33 -8.46
N LEU A 56 -7.81 -10.82 -8.48
CA LEU A 56 -6.72 -10.23 -7.71
C LEU A 56 -6.32 -8.89 -8.34
N THR A 57 -6.46 -7.81 -7.61
CA THR A 57 -6.01 -6.49 -8.08
C THR A 57 -4.54 -6.29 -7.76
N TYR A 58 -3.71 -6.17 -8.79
CA TYR A 58 -2.31 -5.79 -8.66
C TYR A 58 -2.15 -4.29 -8.86
N VAL A 59 -1.79 -3.58 -7.80
CA VAL A 59 -1.61 -2.12 -7.79
C VAL A 59 -0.13 -1.79 -7.93
N THR A 60 0.20 -0.93 -8.88
CA THR A 60 1.61 -0.62 -9.21
C THR A 60 1.77 0.81 -9.75
N ASP A 61 2.99 1.36 -9.68
CA ASP A 61 3.30 2.68 -10.25
C ASP A 61 3.41 2.64 -11.77
N ARG A 62 3.85 1.51 -12.31
CA ARG A 62 4.09 1.28 -13.75
C ARG A 62 3.40 0.00 -14.16
N LYS A 63 3.11 -0.13 -15.45
CA LYS A 63 2.59 -1.40 -15.96
C LYS A 63 3.53 -2.55 -15.62
N LEU A 64 2.97 -3.68 -15.22
CA LEU A 64 3.73 -4.86 -14.80
C LEU A 64 4.77 -5.25 -15.85
N LYS A 65 4.39 -5.27 -17.12
CA LYS A 65 5.27 -5.60 -18.25
C LYS A 65 6.52 -4.70 -18.38
N ASP A 66 6.48 -3.49 -17.80
CA ASP A 66 7.55 -2.49 -17.87
C ASP A 66 8.41 -2.51 -16.58
N THR A 67 8.20 -3.48 -15.70
CA THR A 67 8.93 -3.61 -14.43
C THR A 67 10.03 -4.67 -14.52
N PRO A 68 11.16 -4.50 -13.82
CA PRO A 68 12.08 -5.60 -13.59
C PRO A 68 11.34 -6.79 -12.95
N HIS A 69 11.74 -8.02 -13.31
CA HIS A 69 11.12 -9.24 -12.80
C HIS A 69 9.62 -9.42 -13.13
N ALA A 70 9.13 -8.79 -14.20
CA ALA A 70 7.72 -8.85 -14.59
C ALA A 70 7.18 -10.28 -14.66
N ALA A 71 7.91 -11.19 -15.32
CA ALA A 71 7.49 -12.60 -15.48
C ALA A 71 7.41 -13.35 -14.14
N GLU A 72 8.34 -13.09 -13.23
CA GLU A 72 8.36 -13.70 -11.89
C GLU A 72 7.17 -13.20 -11.05
N ILE A 73 6.92 -11.88 -11.07
CA ILE A 73 5.78 -11.27 -10.37
C ILE A 73 4.47 -11.83 -10.95
N GLU A 74 4.33 -11.89 -12.26
CA GLU A 74 3.14 -12.42 -12.93
C GLU A 74 2.88 -13.87 -12.53
N SER A 75 3.93 -14.70 -12.52
CA SER A 75 3.85 -16.09 -12.06
C SER A 75 3.36 -16.20 -10.62
N LEU A 76 3.90 -15.39 -9.71
CA LEU A 76 3.47 -15.36 -8.30
C LEU A 76 2.01 -14.90 -8.16
N LEU A 77 1.59 -13.88 -8.91
CA LEU A 77 0.20 -13.40 -8.90
C LEU A 77 -0.77 -14.50 -9.39
N HIS A 78 -0.43 -15.21 -10.47
CA HIS A 78 -1.23 -16.34 -10.96
C HIS A 78 -1.32 -17.49 -9.95
N GLN A 79 -0.23 -17.78 -9.22
CA GLN A 79 -0.27 -18.76 -8.13
C GLN A 79 -1.24 -18.34 -7.02
N GLN A 80 -1.24 -17.03 -6.65
CA GLN A 80 -2.19 -16.53 -5.65
C GLN A 80 -3.62 -16.55 -6.16
N VAL A 81 -3.88 -16.18 -7.41
CA VAL A 81 -5.21 -16.30 -8.05
C VAL A 81 -5.72 -17.73 -7.91
N LYS A 82 -4.92 -18.74 -8.26
CA LYS A 82 -5.28 -20.16 -8.13
C LYS A 82 -5.54 -20.55 -6.67
N LYS A 83 -4.66 -20.14 -5.76
CA LYS A 83 -4.77 -20.45 -4.32
C LYS A 83 -6.02 -19.86 -3.69
N LEU A 84 -6.42 -18.66 -4.10
CA LEU A 84 -7.58 -17.94 -3.59
C LEU A 84 -8.89 -18.26 -4.34
N GLY A 85 -8.83 -19.07 -5.39
CA GLY A 85 -10.00 -19.40 -6.21
C GLY A 85 -10.56 -18.24 -7.02
N LEU A 86 -9.71 -17.28 -7.38
CA LEU A 86 -10.10 -16.08 -8.12
C LEU A 86 -10.12 -16.33 -9.63
N LYS A 87 -10.83 -15.48 -10.37
CA LYS A 87 -11.00 -15.61 -11.83
C LYS A 87 -9.80 -15.13 -12.66
N GLY A 88 -8.95 -14.25 -12.08
CA GLY A 88 -7.81 -13.68 -12.79
C GLY A 88 -7.17 -12.51 -12.07
N ILE A 89 -6.38 -11.74 -12.82
CA ILE A 89 -5.67 -10.55 -12.33
C ILE A 89 -6.24 -9.31 -13.00
N THR A 90 -6.45 -8.26 -12.21
CA THR A 90 -6.71 -6.90 -12.70
C THR A 90 -5.52 -6.02 -12.35
N GLU A 91 -4.92 -5.35 -13.33
CA GLU A 91 -3.83 -4.42 -13.09
C GLU A 91 -4.36 -2.99 -12.94
N MET A 92 -3.94 -2.30 -11.87
CA MET A 92 -4.15 -0.88 -11.66
C MET A 92 -2.80 -0.17 -11.65
N ALA A 93 -2.38 0.33 -12.80
CA ALA A 93 -1.11 1.04 -12.95
C ALA A 93 -1.29 2.55 -12.80
N GLY A 94 -0.22 3.23 -12.33
CA GLY A 94 -0.16 4.68 -12.14
C GLY A 94 -0.59 5.12 -10.75
N GLY A 95 -0.35 6.41 -10.47
CA GLY A 95 -0.52 6.99 -9.14
C GLY A 95 0.77 6.97 -8.31
N GLY A 96 0.76 7.73 -7.22
CA GLY A 96 1.83 7.72 -6.24
C GLY A 96 1.62 6.65 -5.17
N SER A 97 2.66 6.34 -4.41
CA SER A 97 2.65 5.26 -3.41
C SER A 97 1.52 5.39 -2.38
N VAL A 98 1.19 6.61 -1.96
CA VAL A 98 0.08 6.88 -1.03
C VAL A 98 -1.26 6.41 -1.59
N LEU A 99 -1.65 6.90 -2.77
CA LEU A 99 -2.93 6.51 -3.39
C LEU A 99 -2.94 5.04 -3.80
N ASN A 100 -1.79 4.49 -4.17
CA ASN A 100 -1.69 3.07 -4.48
C ASN A 100 -1.96 2.21 -3.22
N GLY A 101 -1.48 2.62 -2.05
CA GLY A 101 -1.86 1.99 -0.78
C GLY A 101 -3.37 2.03 -0.52
N ILE A 102 -4.02 3.17 -0.76
CA ILE A 102 -5.48 3.29 -0.64
C ILE A 102 -6.20 2.40 -1.67
N ARG A 103 -5.72 2.33 -2.91
CA ARG A 103 -6.30 1.44 -3.94
C ARG A 103 -6.25 -0.03 -3.55
N VAL A 104 -5.17 -0.47 -2.88
CA VAL A 104 -5.11 -1.84 -2.31
C VAL A 104 -6.24 -2.05 -1.32
N LEU A 105 -6.49 -1.08 -0.42
CA LEU A 105 -7.57 -1.20 0.57
C LEU A 105 -8.96 -1.23 -0.06
N GLU A 106 -9.18 -0.49 -1.14
CA GLU A 106 -10.50 -0.36 -1.76
C GLU A 106 -10.84 -1.47 -2.77
N ASN A 107 -9.84 -2.20 -3.25
CA ASN A 107 -10.02 -3.15 -4.35
C ASN A 107 -9.67 -4.59 -3.99
N GLY A 108 -9.85 -4.98 -2.72
CA GLY A 108 -9.53 -6.34 -2.25
C GLY A 108 -10.35 -7.45 -2.95
N PRO A 109 -9.74 -8.62 -3.16
CA PRO A 109 -8.35 -8.97 -2.81
C PRO A 109 -7.34 -8.23 -3.69
N ALA A 110 -6.36 -7.58 -3.07
CA ALA A 110 -5.42 -6.72 -3.78
C ALA A 110 -4.02 -6.74 -3.15
N CYS A 111 -3.00 -6.41 -3.95
CA CYS A 111 -1.66 -6.22 -3.43
C CYS A 111 -0.89 -5.13 -4.18
N MET A 112 0.12 -4.58 -3.51
CA MET A 112 1.13 -3.69 -4.07
C MET A 112 2.51 -4.17 -3.64
N LEU A 113 3.44 -4.20 -4.58
CA LEU A 113 4.82 -4.59 -4.37
C LEU A 113 5.76 -3.45 -4.76
N LYS A 114 6.67 -3.09 -3.87
CA LYS A 114 7.87 -2.29 -4.15
C LYS A 114 9.08 -3.17 -3.88
N LEU A 115 9.63 -3.78 -4.92
CA LEU A 115 10.75 -4.70 -4.76
C LEU A 115 11.97 -4.03 -4.13
N PRO A 116 12.73 -4.76 -3.29
CA PRO A 116 14.01 -4.29 -2.79
C PRO A 116 14.96 -3.94 -3.94
N LYS A 117 15.70 -2.85 -3.79
CA LYS A 117 16.76 -2.45 -4.72
C LYS A 117 17.86 -1.69 -4.00
N LYS A 118 19.06 -1.64 -4.59
CA LYS A 118 20.22 -0.98 -3.98
C LYS A 118 20.18 0.54 -4.16
N GLU A 119 19.68 0.99 -5.31
CA GLU A 119 19.62 2.42 -5.65
C GLU A 119 18.51 3.11 -4.87
N ASP A 120 18.78 4.34 -4.44
CA ASP A 120 17.78 5.19 -3.79
C ASP A 120 16.56 5.41 -4.68
N GLY A 121 15.38 5.53 -4.04
CA GLY A 121 14.11 5.73 -4.72
C GLY A 121 13.07 4.67 -4.34
N GLY A 122 12.00 4.55 -5.12
CA GLY A 122 10.89 3.62 -4.83
C GLY A 122 9.94 4.09 -3.73
N GLY A 123 10.09 5.35 -3.29
CA GLY A 123 9.30 5.98 -2.24
C GLY A 123 10.07 6.16 -0.93
N SER A 124 9.67 7.16 -0.18
CA SER A 124 10.26 7.56 1.08
C SER A 124 9.31 7.26 2.25
N LEU A 125 9.78 7.43 3.48
CA LEU A 125 9.01 7.21 4.72
C LEU A 125 7.61 7.85 4.67
N TRP A 126 7.52 9.10 4.19
CA TRP A 126 6.27 9.84 4.10
C TRP A 126 5.29 9.30 3.03
N ASP A 127 5.77 8.54 2.06
CA ASP A 127 4.92 7.87 1.07
C ASP A 127 4.18 6.67 1.64
N PHE A 128 4.63 6.15 2.78
CA PHE A 128 4.09 4.92 3.37
C PHE A 128 3.55 5.10 4.79
N ALA A 129 4.01 6.11 5.54
CA ALA A 129 3.72 6.21 6.96
C ALA A 129 2.22 6.33 7.28
N ALA A 130 1.48 7.16 6.53
CA ALA A 130 0.03 7.33 6.75
C ALA A 130 -0.74 6.07 6.38
N THR A 131 -0.45 5.50 5.21
CA THR A 131 -1.13 4.28 4.75
C THR A 131 -0.79 3.08 5.63
N ALA A 132 0.45 2.93 6.10
CA ALA A 132 0.83 1.88 7.04
C ALA A 132 0.02 1.94 8.34
N CYS A 133 -0.25 3.14 8.87
CA CYS A 133 -1.15 3.32 10.02
C CYS A 133 -2.56 2.80 9.73
N ILE A 134 -3.11 3.16 8.57
CA ILE A 134 -4.46 2.73 8.16
C ILE A 134 -4.51 1.21 8.00
N PHE A 135 -3.53 0.59 7.34
CA PHE A 135 -3.43 -0.87 7.21
C PHE A 135 -3.37 -1.57 8.56
N GLN A 136 -2.55 -1.06 9.49
CA GLN A 136 -2.44 -1.61 10.84
C GLN A 136 -3.78 -1.62 11.58
N GLU A 137 -4.52 -0.52 11.54
CA GLU A 137 -5.82 -0.41 12.22
C GLU A 137 -6.93 -1.23 11.55
N LEU A 138 -6.75 -1.59 10.29
CA LEU A 138 -7.62 -2.54 9.57
C LEU A 138 -7.20 -4.01 9.77
N GLY A 139 -6.07 -4.27 10.46
CA GLY A 139 -5.55 -5.62 10.66
C GLY A 139 -4.93 -6.24 9.39
N LEU A 140 -4.51 -5.41 8.46
CA LEU A 140 -3.99 -5.82 7.15
C LEU A 140 -2.45 -5.65 7.07
N PRO A 141 -1.76 -6.46 6.25
CA PRO A 141 -0.31 -6.40 6.13
C PRO A 141 0.16 -5.14 5.41
N ALA A 142 1.04 -4.40 6.09
CA ALA A 142 1.87 -3.34 5.54
C ALA A 142 3.30 -3.61 6.04
N THR A 143 4.09 -4.34 5.27
CA THR A 143 5.37 -4.91 5.70
C THR A 143 6.47 -4.66 4.70
N ASN A 144 7.71 -4.97 5.07
CA ASN A 144 8.80 -5.20 4.13
C ASN A 144 8.70 -6.62 3.53
N PHE A 145 9.61 -6.96 2.62
CA PHE A 145 9.64 -8.28 1.98
C PHE A 145 10.05 -9.44 2.90
N ALA A 146 10.58 -9.14 4.09
CA ALA A 146 10.83 -10.14 5.13
C ALA A 146 9.60 -10.35 6.07
N GLY A 147 8.46 -9.74 5.77
CA GLY A 147 7.25 -9.81 6.59
C GLY A 147 7.33 -9.00 7.89
N ARG A 148 8.35 -8.17 8.06
CA ARG A 148 8.50 -7.31 9.23
C ARG A 148 7.80 -5.98 9.02
N ARG A 149 7.41 -5.34 10.12
CA ARG A 149 6.91 -3.96 10.10
C ARG A 149 7.89 -3.04 9.36
N LEU A 150 7.34 -2.06 8.63
CA LEU A 150 8.13 -1.00 8.02
C LEU A 150 8.82 -0.15 9.10
N ASP A 151 10.12 0.07 8.98
CA ASP A 151 10.84 1.05 9.82
C ASP A 151 10.60 2.45 9.26
N LEU A 152 9.60 3.11 9.81
CA LEU A 152 9.16 4.45 9.39
C LEU A 152 9.91 5.59 10.10
N ASN A 153 10.92 5.30 10.90
CA ASN A 153 11.79 6.28 11.54
C ASN A 153 13.27 5.87 11.47
N ARG A 154 13.66 5.25 10.37
CA ARG A 154 15.03 4.81 10.14
C ARG A 154 16.02 5.99 10.14
N LYS A 155 17.26 5.73 10.58
CA LYS A 155 18.29 6.75 10.75
C LYS A 155 19.25 6.86 9.56
N ASP A 156 19.31 5.85 8.73
CA ASP A 156 20.28 5.67 7.64
C ASP A 156 19.76 6.13 6.27
N GLY A 157 18.61 6.81 6.24
CA GLY A 157 18.03 7.37 5.04
C GLY A 157 16.52 7.48 5.12
N THR A 158 15.91 8.08 4.12
CA THR A 158 14.46 8.24 4.04
C THR A 158 13.80 7.29 3.05
N PHE A 159 14.56 6.69 2.14
CA PHE A 159 14.03 5.78 1.14
C PHE A 159 13.75 4.38 1.69
N MET A 160 12.65 3.79 1.26
CA MET A 160 12.21 2.43 1.65
C MET A 160 12.67 1.33 0.68
N ASN A 161 13.66 1.66 -0.17
CA ASN A 161 14.13 0.80 -1.26
C ASN A 161 14.85 -0.47 -0.82
N GLN A 162 15.60 -0.46 0.30
CA GLN A 162 16.49 -1.56 0.67
C GLN A 162 15.75 -2.83 1.08
N GLU A 163 14.68 -2.70 1.83
CA GLU A 163 13.86 -3.82 2.30
C GLU A 163 12.59 -4.03 1.48
N GLY A 164 12.29 -3.06 0.60
CA GLY A 164 11.06 -3.03 -0.18
C GLY A 164 9.81 -2.79 0.66
N VAL A 165 8.66 -2.72 0.01
CA VAL A 165 7.35 -2.53 0.67
C VAL A 165 6.34 -3.50 0.06
N PHE A 166 5.56 -4.13 0.92
CA PHE A 166 4.48 -5.02 0.57
C PHE A 166 3.19 -4.62 1.29
N TYR A 167 2.14 -4.37 0.53
CA TYR A 167 0.78 -4.13 1.02
C TYR A 167 -0.17 -5.16 0.42
N ALA A 168 -1.08 -5.70 1.24
CA ALA A 168 -2.13 -6.60 0.76
C ALA A 168 -3.44 -6.44 1.57
N ASN A 169 -4.54 -6.82 0.89
CA ASN A 169 -5.89 -6.85 1.44
C ASN A 169 -6.59 -8.11 0.99
#